data_4fe8561834d1ea461ef6c8b2c8852720
#
_entry.id   4fe8561834d1ea461ef6c8b2c8852720
#
_cell.length_a   1.000
_cell.length_b   1.000
_cell.length_c   1.000
_cell.angle_alpha   90.00
_cell.angle_beta   90.00
_cell.angle_gamma   90.00
#
_symmetry.space_group_name_H-M   'P 1'
#
loop_
_entity.id
_entity.type
_entity.pdbx_description
1 polymer ?
#
loop_
_entity_poly.entity_id
_entity_poly.type
_entity_poly.pdbx_seq_one_letter_code
_entity_poly.pdbx_strand_id
1 'polypeptide(L)'
;MPPAQEFKLWLMVYFGDPDKHWTRHIALFFQAPEGKPHITYHVKKVNQAWKLEMLDEYDAMKSINIVGKVSLGNISITPMQLKQIMESVKIINNVGDNLEDDDSSCQNWTGRALQALEAAGYITAVEVTRGIDGMVDIVHEAAA
;
A
#
# COMPACT_ATOMS: atom_id res chain seq x y z
N MET A 1 -22.91 -15.05 -4.58
CA MET A 1 -21.71 -14.23 -4.85
C MET A 1 -21.99 -12.78 -4.49
N PRO A 2 -21.27 -12.19 -3.57
CA PRO A 2 -21.42 -10.77 -3.35
C PRO A 2 -20.96 -10.00 -4.61
N PRO A 3 -21.63 -8.91 -4.94
CA PRO A 3 -21.22 -8.12 -6.10
C PRO A 3 -19.91 -7.41 -5.84
N ALA A 4 -19.17 -7.11 -6.91
CA ALA A 4 -17.97 -6.29 -6.80
C ALA A 4 -18.35 -4.91 -6.30
N GLN A 5 -17.47 -4.33 -5.49
CA GLN A 5 -17.60 -2.97 -4.98
C GLN A 5 -16.67 -2.04 -5.74
N GLU A 6 -17.11 -0.80 -5.93
CA GLU A 6 -16.26 0.24 -6.49
C GLU A 6 -15.45 0.87 -5.36
N PHE A 7 -14.13 0.90 -5.57
CA PHE A 7 -13.22 1.60 -4.67
C PHE A 7 -12.40 2.59 -5.48
N LYS A 8 -12.03 3.69 -4.85
CA LYS A 8 -10.99 4.56 -5.37
C LYS A 8 -9.68 4.15 -4.70
N LEU A 9 -8.70 3.73 -5.51
CA LEU A 9 -7.43 3.24 -4.99
C LEU A 9 -6.44 4.40 -4.82
N TRP A 10 -5.88 4.49 -3.63
CA TRP A 10 -4.85 5.47 -3.28
C TRP A 10 -3.63 4.74 -2.75
N LEU A 11 -2.47 5.22 -3.16
CA LEU A 11 -1.22 4.88 -2.49
C LEU A 11 -0.93 6.00 -1.49
N MET A 12 -0.83 5.66 -0.21
CA MET A 12 -0.66 6.63 0.88
C MET A 12 0.76 6.52 1.41
N VAL A 13 1.41 7.67 1.63
CA VAL A 13 2.75 7.73 2.21
C VAL A 13 2.67 8.50 3.52
N TYR A 14 3.24 7.94 4.57
CA TYR A 14 3.23 8.50 5.92
C TYR A 14 4.63 8.84 6.39
N PHE A 15 4.74 9.82 7.28
CA PHE A 15 6.02 10.14 7.93
C PHE A 15 6.58 8.94 8.65
N GLY A 16 7.92 8.79 8.58
CA GLY A 16 8.64 7.83 9.40
C GLY A 16 9.09 8.46 10.72
N ASP A 17 9.67 7.65 11.60
CA ASP A 17 10.21 8.10 12.89
C ASP A 17 11.52 7.36 13.18
N PRO A 18 12.69 8.00 12.91
CA PRO A 18 12.89 9.31 12.28
C PRO A 18 12.42 9.33 10.83
N ASP A 19 12.09 10.51 10.29
CA ASP A 19 11.57 10.60 8.94
C ASP A 19 12.70 10.56 7.92
N LYS A 20 12.96 9.37 7.41
CA LYS A 20 13.96 9.06 6.40
C LYS A 20 13.29 8.38 5.22
N HIS A 21 13.94 8.37 4.04
CA HIS A 21 13.33 7.73 2.87
C HIS A 21 13.05 6.24 3.09
N TRP A 22 13.82 5.54 3.92
CA TRP A 22 13.60 4.12 4.19
C TRP A 22 12.64 3.86 5.34
N THR A 23 12.27 4.87 6.12
CA THR A 23 11.33 4.72 7.24
C THR A 23 9.93 5.21 6.90
N ARG A 24 9.73 5.92 5.77
CA ARG A 24 8.41 6.35 5.37
C ARG A 24 7.52 5.15 5.08
N HIS A 25 6.37 5.12 5.74
CA HIS A 25 5.44 4.00 5.66
C HIS A 25 4.49 4.17 4.47
N ILE A 26 4.17 3.05 3.81
CA ILE A 26 3.31 3.02 2.63
C ILE A 26 2.12 2.12 2.91
N ALA A 27 0.93 2.55 2.48
CA ALA A 27 -0.27 1.73 2.52
C ALA A 27 -1.06 1.88 1.23
N LEU A 28 -1.79 0.84 0.86
CA LEU A 28 -2.78 0.88 -0.21
C LEU A 28 -4.14 1.08 0.42
N PHE A 29 -4.77 2.21 0.12
CA PHE A 29 -6.07 2.59 0.66
C PHE A 29 -7.13 2.44 -0.42
N PHE A 30 -8.10 1.57 -0.16
CA PHE A 30 -9.24 1.33 -1.03
C PHE A 30 -10.43 2.08 -0.45
N GLN A 31 -10.65 3.28 -0.97
CA GLN A 31 -11.68 4.19 -0.47
C GLN A 31 -13.03 3.77 -1.03
N ALA A 32 -13.94 3.41 -0.13
CA ALA A 32 -15.29 2.99 -0.50
C ALA A 32 -16.20 4.21 -0.67
N PRO A 33 -17.32 4.05 -1.40
CA PRO A 33 -18.37 5.07 -1.42
C PRO A 33 -18.93 5.33 -0.03
N GLU A 34 -19.57 6.48 0.13
CA GLU A 34 -20.23 6.83 1.39
C GLU A 34 -21.16 5.72 1.87
N GLY A 35 -21.08 5.39 3.14
CA GLY A 35 -21.88 4.33 3.75
C GLY A 35 -21.32 2.93 3.62
N LYS A 36 -20.16 2.77 2.95
CA LYS A 36 -19.49 1.48 2.81
C LYS A 36 -18.15 1.51 3.55
N PRO A 37 -17.67 0.36 4.06
CA PRO A 37 -16.40 0.34 4.77
C PRO A 37 -15.22 0.49 3.82
N HIS A 38 -14.25 1.31 4.20
CA HIS A 38 -12.97 1.41 3.52
C HIS A 38 -12.09 0.21 3.88
N ILE A 39 -11.12 -0.10 3.02
CA ILE A 39 -10.18 -1.18 3.28
C ILE A 39 -8.76 -0.64 3.06
N THR A 40 -7.87 -0.93 3.99
CA THR A 40 -6.46 -0.56 3.87
C THR A 40 -5.62 -1.82 4.01
N TYR A 41 -4.63 -1.97 3.13
CA TYR A 41 -3.64 -3.03 3.22
C TYR A 41 -2.25 -2.44 3.29
N HIS A 42 -1.46 -2.93 4.23
CA HIS A 42 -0.06 -2.56 4.35
C HIS A 42 0.71 -3.69 5.04
N VAL A 43 2.02 -3.64 4.98
CA VAL A 43 2.85 -4.51 5.80
C VAL A 43 3.47 -3.68 6.90
N LYS A 44 3.55 -4.27 8.09
CA LYS A 44 4.18 -3.63 9.24
C LYS A 44 5.14 -4.60 9.90
N LYS A 45 6.11 -4.06 10.60
CA LYS A 45 7.12 -4.84 11.28
C LYS A 45 6.64 -5.19 12.68
N VAL A 46 6.54 -6.50 12.95
CA VAL A 46 6.12 -7.04 14.25
C VAL A 46 7.17 -8.05 14.67
N ASN A 47 7.82 -7.84 15.81
CA ASN A 47 8.87 -8.74 16.32
C ASN A 47 9.94 -9.01 15.26
N GLN A 48 10.40 -7.94 14.60
CA GLN A 48 11.46 -7.96 13.58
C GLN A 48 11.07 -8.69 12.27
N ALA A 49 9.79 -8.99 12.08
CA ALA A 49 9.30 -9.58 10.84
C ALA A 49 8.20 -8.71 10.23
N TRP A 50 8.22 -8.57 8.91
CA TRP A 50 7.18 -7.85 8.18
C TRP A 50 5.96 -8.76 8.04
N LYS A 51 4.78 -8.22 8.33
CA LYS A 51 3.51 -8.95 8.26
C LYS A 51 2.45 -8.09 7.60
N LEU A 52 1.59 -8.74 6.82
CA LEU A 52 0.45 -8.09 6.22
C LEU A 52 -0.59 -7.75 7.30
N GLU A 53 -1.09 -6.54 7.25
CA GLU A 53 -2.20 -6.10 8.08
C GLU A 53 -3.29 -5.48 7.21
N MET A 54 -4.52 -5.87 7.47
CA MET A 54 -5.69 -5.26 6.84
C MET A 54 -6.44 -4.45 7.89
N LEU A 55 -6.76 -3.21 7.55
CA LEU A 55 -7.56 -2.33 8.38
C LEU A 55 -8.88 -2.07 7.67
N ASP A 56 -9.99 -2.35 8.34
CA ASP A 56 -11.31 -1.99 7.85
C ASP A 56 -11.86 -0.82 8.69
N GLU A 57 -12.81 -0.11 8.14
CA GLU A 57 -13.45 1.04 8.80
C GLU A 57 -12.49 2.20 9.13
N TYR A 58 -11.22 2.11 8.71
CA TYR A 58 -10.24 3.16 8.91
C TYR A 58 -10.23 4.09 7.69
N ASP A 59 -10.37 5.39 7.93
CA ASP A 59 -10.27 6.39 6.87
C ASP A 59 -8.86 6.96 6.83
N ALA A 60 -8.05 6.46 5.90
CA ALA A 60 -6.66 6.89 5.76
C ALA A 60 -6.55 8.39 5.44
N MET A 61 -7.57 8.98 4.81
CA MET A 61 -7.57 10.41 4.47
C MET A 61 -7.59 11.31 5.71
N LYS A 62 -8.01 10.77 6.87
CA LYS A 62 -8.08 11.53 8.12
C LYS A 62 -6.82 11.45 8.95
N SER A 63 -5.81 10.71 8.50
CA SER A 63 -4.56 10.60 9.24
C SER A 63 -3.78 11.91 9.18
N ILE A 64 -3.28 12.35 10.33
CA ILE A 64 -2.44 13.56 10.42
C ILE A 64 -1.00 13.30 10.00
N ASN A 65 -0.63 12.03 9.78
CA ASN A 65 0.74 11.65 9.45
C ASN A 65 0.97 11.49 7.94
N ILE A 66 0.00 11.86 7.12
CA ILE A 66 0.11 11.75 5.66
C ILE A 66 1.14 12.76 5.15
N VAL A 67 2.15 12.24 4.42
CA VAL A 67 3.11 13.08 3.69
C VAL A 67 2.60 13.38 2.30
N GLY A 68 2.02 12.38 1.65
CA GLY A 68 1.51 12.50 0.30
C GLY A 68 0.68 11.29 -0.08
N LYS A 69 0.03 11.39 -1.22
CA LYS A 69 -0.84 10.34 -1.74
C LYS A 69 -0.84 10.38 -3.26
N VAL A 70 -1.04 9.20 -3.85
CA VAL A 70 -1.10 9.06 -5.32
C VAL A 70 -2.42 8.39 -5.66
N SER A 71 -3.22 9.04 -6.51
CA SER A 71 -4.47 8.44 -7.00
C SER A 71 -4.17 7.43 -8.11
N LEU A 72 -4.71 6.23 -7.98
CA LEU A 72 -4.53 5.17 -8.97
C LEU A 72 -5.83 4.82 -9.69
N GLY A 73 -6.86 5.67 -9.55
CA GLY A 73 -8.13 5.49 -10.24
C GLY A 73 -9.09 4.58 -9.49
N ASN A 74 -10.11 4.14 -10.21
CA ASN A 74 -11.16 3.31 -9.64
C ASN A 74 -10.88 1.84 -9.91
N ILE A 75 -11.27 1.00 -8.95
CA ILE A 75 -11.13 -0.46 -9.06
C ILE A 75 -12.45 -1.09 -8.62
N SER A 76 -12.91 -2.08 -9.40
CA SER A 76 -14.13 -2.82 -9.09
C SER A 76 -13.73 -4.24 -8.70
N ILE A 77 -13.90 -4.58 -7.41
CA ILE A 77 -13.41 -5.85 -6.87
C ILE A 77 -14.23 -6.20 -5.62
N THR A 78 -14.41 -7.50 -5.38
CA THR A 78 -15.01 -7.92 -4.11
C THR A 78 -13.98 -7.89 -3.00
N PRO A 79 -14.37 -7.63 -1.74
CA PRO A 79 -13.43 -7.69 -0.62
C PRO A 79 -12.70 -9.03 -0.52
N MET A 80 -13.38 -10.14 -0.86
CA MET A 80 -12.76 -11.48 -0.84
C MET A 80 -11.68 -11.62 -1.90
N GLN A 81 -11.94 -11.15 -3.13
CA GLN A 81 -10.95 -11.18 -4.20
C GLN A 81 -9.73 -10.32 -3.85
N LEU A 82 -10.00 -9.15 -3.28
CA LEU A 82 -8.94 -8.24 -2.83
C LEU A 82 -8.06 -8.92 -1.78
N LYS A 83 -8.68 -9.56 -0.79
CA LYS A 83 -7.96 -10.28 0.26
C LYS A 83 -7.08 -11.38 -0.34
N GLN A 84 -7.62 -12.16 -1.28
CA GLN A 84 -6.87 -13.25 -1.92
C GLN A 84 -5.66 -12.70 -2.67
N ILE A 85 -5.80 -11.60 -3.39
CA ILE A 85 -4.69 -11.00 -4.12
C ILE A 85 -3.63 -10.47 -3.15
N MET A 86 -4.05 -9.71 -2.14
CA MET A 86 -3.10 -9.12 -1.18
C MET A 86 -2.34 -10.20 -0.42
N GLU A 87 -3.01 -11.28 0.00
CA GLU A 87 -2.37 -12.38 0.71
C GLU A 87 -1.44 -13.20 -0.19
N SER A 88 -1.64 -13.17 -1.50
CA SER A 88 -0.77 -13.86 -2.45
C SER A 88 0.55 -13.13 -2.69
N VAL A 89 0.62 -11.85 -2.35
CA VAL A 89 1.82 -11.04 -2.58
C VAL A 89 2.89 -11.42 -1.57
N LYS A 90 4.06 -11.80 -2.08
CA LYS A 90 5.16 -12.26 -1.24
C LYS A 90 5.69 -11.14 -0.36
N ILE A 91 5.85 -11.44 0.93
CA ILE A 91 6.53 -10.58 1.89
C ILE A 91 7.94 -11.11 2.06
N ILE A 92 8.93 -10.28 1.76
CA ILE A 92 10.33 -10.67 1.88
C ILE A 92 10.83 -10.19 3.22
N ASN A 93 11.05 -11.13 4.14
CA ASN A 93 11.67 -10.85 5.43
C ASN A 93 13.17 -11.10 5.28
N ASN A 94 13.81 -10.15 4.61
CA ASN A 94 15.23 -10.25 4.38
C ASN A 94 15.95 -9.73 5.62
N VAL A 95 16.54 -10.65 6.36
CA VAL A 95 17.26 -10.36 7.59
C VAL A 95 18.72 -10.05 7.23
N GLY A 96 18.89 -9.04 6.37
CA GLY A 96 20.23 -8.57 6.06
C GLY A 96 20.76 -7.65 7.14
N ASP A 97 22.05 -7.43 7.16
CA ASP A 97 22.68 -6.49 8.07
C ASP A 97 22.40 -5.03 7.68
N ASN A 98 21.72 -4.82 6.57
CA ASN A 98 21.38 -3.50 6.08
C ASN A 98 19.99 -3.08 6.54
N LEU A 99 19.93 -2.20 7.54
CA LEU A 99 18.67 -1.70 8.08
C LEU A 99 17.85 -0.96 7.04
N GLU A 100 18.50 -0.30 6.09
CA GLU A 100 17.83 0.43 5.03
C GLU A 100 17.03 -0.52 4.13
N ASP A 101 17.63 -1.65 3.73
CA ASP A 101 16.91 -2.64 2.92
C ASP A 101 15.77 -3.28 3.69
N ASP A 102 15.96 -3.57 4.98
CA ASP A 102 14.94 -4.13 5.83
C ASP A 102 13.77 -3.15 5.98
N ASP A 103 14.05 -1.89 6.28
CA ASP A 103 13.03 -0.88 6.49
C ASP A 103 12.28 -0.50 5.20
N SER A 104 12.84 -0.83 4.02
CA SER A 104 12.18 -0.56 2.75
C SER A 104 11.20 -1.65 2.33
N SER A 105 11.03 -2.71 3.11
CA SER A 105 10.16 -3.84 2.73
C SER A 105 8.71 -3.43 2.48
N CYS A 106 8.18 -2.44 3.18
CA CYS A 106 6.82 -1.96 2.92
C CYS A 106 6.71 -1.32 1.55
N GLN A 107 7.75 -0.62 1.08
CA GLN A 107 7.78 -0.03 -0.26
C GLN A 107 7.86 -1.11 -1.33
N ASN A 108 8.70 -2.10 -1.12
CA ASN A 108 8.87 -3.22 -2.06
C ASN A 108 7.60 -4.06 -2.14
N TRP A 109 6.98 -4.35 -1.01
CA TRP A 109 5.72 -5.09 -0.99
C TRP A 109 4.62 -4.33 -1.74
N THR A 110 4.52 -3.03 -1.53
CA THR A 110 3.51 -2.20 -2.18
C THR A 110 3.66 -2.26 -3.71
N GLY A 111 4.89 -2.16 -4.22
CA GLY A 111 5.15 -2.30 -5.65
C GLY A 111 4.70 -3.64 -6.19
N ARG A 112 5.00 -4.73 -5.47
CA ARG A 112 4.56 -6.08 -5.87
C ARG A 112 3.04 -6.22 -5.81
N ALA A 113 2.39 -5.58 -4.82
CA ALA A 113 0.94 -5.61 -4.70
C ALA A 113 0.27 -4.93 -5.90
N LEU A 114 0.80 -3.78 -6.34
CA LEU A 114 0.29 -3.11 -7.53
C LEU A 114 0.46 -3.97 -8.76
N GLN A 115 1.60 -4.64 -8.91
CA GLN A 115 1.84 -5.55 -10.02
C GLN A 115 0.88 -6.74 -9.99
N ALA A 116 0.55 -7.26 -8.81
CA ALA A 116 -0.42 -8.34 -8.66
C ALA A 116 -1.83 -7.90 -9.08
N LEU A 117 -2.23 -6.69 -8.74
CA LEU A 117 -3.51 -6.14 -9.17
C LEU A 117 -3.56 -5.96 -10.69
N GLU A 118 -2.46 -5.54 -11.29
CA GLU A 118 -2.35 -5.43 -12.76
C GLU A 118 -2.46 -6.80 -13.40
N ALA A 119 -1.73 -7.79 -12.91
CA ALA A 119 -1.73 -9.14 -13.47
C ALA A 119 -3.13 -9.77 -13.39
N ALA A 120 -3.91 -9.43 -12.36
CA ALA A 120 -5.28 -9.91 -12.21
C ALA A 120 -6.29 -9.08 -13.01
N GLY A 121 -5.86 -8.01 -13.68
CA GLY A 121 -6.71 -7.23 -14.57
C GLY A 121 -7.48 -6.11 -13.91
N TYR A 122 -7.15 -5.75 -12.67
CA TYR A 122 -7.90 -4.72 -11.92
C TYR A 122 -7.36 -3.31 -12.13
N ILE A 123 -6.08 -3.15 -12.42
CA ILE A 123 -5.48 -1.86 -12.74
C ILE A 123 -4.59 -2.01 -13.97
N THR A 124 -4.20 -0.89 -14.57
CA THR A 124 -3.40 -0.87 -15.79
C THR A 124 -1.91 -0.72 -15.48
N ALA A 125 -1.06 -1.06 -16.47
CA ALA A 125 0.38 -0.84 -16.34
C ALA A 125 0.71 0.64 -16.12
N VAL A 126 -0.06 1.55 -16.72
CA VAL A 126 0.11 3.00 -16.52
C VAL A 126 -0.13 3.37 -15.06
N GLU A 127 -1.15 2.79 -14.45
CA GLU A 127 -1.47 3.04 -13.03
C GLU A 127 -0.39 2.48 -12.11
N VAL A 128 0.15 1.29 -12.42
CA VAL A 128 1.26 0.72 -11.65
C VAL A 128 2.47 1.65 -11.70
N THR A 129 2.84 2.10 -12.90
CA THR A 129 3.98 3.01 -13.08
C THR A 129 3.76 4.31 -12.32
N ARG A 130 2.56 4.90 -12.43
CA ARG A 130 2.21 6.11 -11.70
C ARG A 130 2.35 5.92 -10.20
N GLY A 131 1.89 4.79 -9.68
CA GLY A 131 1.95 4.48 -8.26
C GLY A 131 3.40 4.35 -7.78
N ILE A 132 4.20 3.56 -8.48
CA ILE A 132 5.59 3.33 -8.10
C ILE A 132 6.41 4.61 -8.20
N ASP A 133 6.30 5.33 -9.32
CA ASP A 133 7.05 6.58 -9.52
C ASP A 133 6.64 7.65 -8.50
N GLY A 134 5.33 7.79 -8.25
CA GLY A 134 4.83 8.74 -7.26
C GLY A 134 5.27 8.39 -5.85
N MET A 135 5.27 7.10 -5.51
CA MET A 135 5.77 6.63 -4.22
C MET A 135 7.25 6.98 -4.04
N VAL A 136 8.07 6.68 -5.06
CA VAL A 136 9.51 6.95 -5.02
C VAL A 136 9.76 8.45 -4.85
N ASP A 137 9.05 9.29 -5.60
CA ASP A 137 9.19 10.74 -5.51
C ASP A 137 8.87 11.24 -4.09
N ILE A 138 7.77 10.79 -3.51
CA ILE A 138 7.36 11.23 -2.16
C ILE A 138 8.34 10.71 -1.11
N VAL A 139 8.76 9.45 -1.23
CA VAL A 139 9.68 8.85 -0.28
C VAL A 139 11.02 9.59 -0.30
N HIS A 140 11.51 9.96 -1.48
CA HIS A 140 12.81 10.62 -1.62
C HIS A 140 12.81 12.09 -1.19
N GLU A 141 11.67 12.67 -0.87
CA GLU A 141 11.60 13.99 -0.25
C GLU A 141 12.13 13.97 1.18
N ALA A 142 12.18 12.80 1.81
CA ALA A 142 12.68 12.67 3.17
C ALA A 142 14.21 12.76 3.19
N ALA A 143 14.76 13.10 4.35
CA ALA A 143 16.19 13.11 4.56
C ALA A 143 16.80 11.72 4.33
N ALA A 144 17.98 11.72 3.78
CA ALA A 144 18.73 10.47 3.61
C ALA A 144 19.30 9.97 4.94
#